data_01c6f9cf4c9da1c94bae61382a6f3233
#
_entry.id   01c6f9cf4c9da1c94bae61382a6f3233
#
_cell.length_a   1.000
_cell.length_b   1.000
_cell.length_c   1.000
_cell.angle_alpha   90.00
_cell.angle_beta   90.00
_cell.angle_gamma   90.00
#
_symmetry.space_group_name_H-M   'P 1'
#
loop_
_entity.id
_entity.type
_entity.pdbx_description
1 polymer ?
#
loop_
_entity_poly.entity_id
_entity_poly.type
_entity_poly.pdbx_seq_one_letter_code
_entity_poly.pdbx_strand_id
1 'polypeptide(L)'
;MNIAKHLLFLSAGALLPAAAQDAAAEKLAALQSGVTAAQTSGDNAWMLVSTALVLLMTGPGLALFYGGLVRKKNILGTLMQSFIMMALATILWAVVGYSLAFGEGSAFLGDLRYFMLKGVGGDPNGDYAATIPHQTFMLFQMMFAIITPALIT
;
A
#
# COMPACT_ATOMS: atom_id res chain seq x y z
N MET A 1 -2.67 -19.92 37.42
CA MET A 1 -1.57 -19.28 36.71
C MET A 1 -1.03 -18.15 37.58
N ASN A 2 0.23 -18.31 37.99
CA ASN A 2 0.82 -17.76 39.22
C ASN A 2 0.90 -16.22 39.28
N ILE A 3 -0.01 -15.58 40.02
CA ILE A 3 0.04 -14.17 40.45
C ILE A 3 1.39 -13.84 41.14
N ALA A 4 1.96 -14.81 41.87
CA ALA A 4 3.26 -14.69 42.54
C ALA A 4 4.43 -14.42 41.60
N LYS A 5 4.43 -14.94 40.35
CA LYS A 5 5.48 -14.66 39.35
C LYS A 5 5.39 -13.25 38.79
N HIS A 6 4.19 -12.68 38.63
CA HIS A 6 4.04 -11.30 38.19
C HIS A 6 4.44 -10.28 39.27
N LEU A 7 4.19 -10.59 40.54
CA LEU A 7 4.63 -9.76 41.67
C LEU A 7 6.14 -9.77 41.84
N LEU A 8 6.82 -10.90 41.57
CA LEU A 8 8.30 -10.98 41.60
C LEU A 8 8.94 -10.18 40.48
N PHE A 9 8.35 -10.13 39.29
CA PHE A 9 8.86 -9.29 38.18
C PHE A 9 8.66 -7.79 38.42
N LEU A 10 7.58 -7.39 39.06
CA LEU A 10 7.32 -6.00 39.46
C LEU A 10 8.26 -5.52 40.57
N SER A 11 8.65 -6.40 41.50
CA SER A 11 9.57 -6.04 42.58
C SER A 11 11.05 -6.01 42.15
N ALA A 12 11.44 -6.77 41.12
CA ALA A 12 12.81 -6.75 40.59
C ALA A 12 13.12 -5.44 39.84
N GLY A 13 12.11 -4.81 39.19
CA GLY A 13 12.28 -3.52 38.53
C GLY A 13 12.50 -2.35 39.48
N ALA A 14 12.04 -2.46 40.74
CA ALA A 14 12.18 -1.40 41.74
C ALA A 14 13.57 -1.34 42.46
N LEU A 15 14.44 -2.31 42.17
CA LEU A 15 15.78 -2.40 42.77
C LEU A 15 16.90 -1.81 41.90
N LEU A 16 16.58 -1.40 40.65
CA LEU A 16 17.55 -0.75 39.79
C LEU A 16 17.60 0.77 40.09
N PRO A 17 18.80 1.39 40.12
CA PRO A 17 18.89 2.83 40.24
C PRO A 17 18.16 3.51 39.09
N ALA A 18 17.53 4.66 39.34
CA ALA A 18 16.71 5.39 38.37
C ALA A 18 17.43 5.61 37.03
N ALA A 19 18.71 5.93 37.06
CA ALA A 19 19.54 6.10 35.86
C ALA A 19 19.67 4.78 35.01
N ALA A 20 19.64 3.61 35.64
CA ALA A 20 19.66 2.34 34.92
C ALA A 20 18.30 1.98 34.32
N GLN A 21 17.21 2.42 34.95
CA GLN A 21 15.85 2.29 34.42
C GLN A 21 15.66 3.19 33.20
N ASP A 22 16.12 4.44 33.26
CA ASP A 22 16.05 5.40 32.16
C ASP A 22 16.88 4.90 30.94
N ALA A 23 18.10 4.42 31.19
CA ALA A 23 18.94 3.84 30.12
C ALA A 23 18.33 2.57 29.49
N ALA A 24 17.63 1.76 30.28
CA ALA A 24 16.93 0.57 29.77
C ALA A 24 15.69 0.96 28.96
N ALA A 25 14.93 1.96 29.40
CA ALA A 25 13.79 2.49 28.69
C ALA A 25 14.19 3.11 27.34
N GLU A 26 15.28 3.88 27.30
CA GLU A 26 15.83 4.45 26.08
C GLU A 26 16.25 3.37 25.07
N LYS A 27 16.95 2.33 25.53
CA LYS A 27 17.33 1.19 24.68
C LYS A 27 16.12 0.44 24.16
N LEU A 28 15.09 0.23 24.99
CA LEU A 28 13.85 -0.40 24.58
C LEU A 28 13.13 0.42 23.50
N ALA A 29 13.02 1.73 23.68
CA ALA A 29 12.43 2.63 22.70
C ALA A 29 13.22 2.62 21.37
N ALA A 30 14.55 2.62 21.43
CA ALA A 30 15.39 2.52 20.25
C ALA A 30 15.23 1.18 19.52
N LEU A 31 15.12 0.07 20.26
CA LEU A 31 14.85 -1.25 19.68
C LEU A 31 13.45 -1.32 19.04
N GLN A 32 12.44 -0.78 19.71
CA GLN A 32 11.07 -0.73 19.17
C GLN A 32 11.01 0.07 17.88
N SER A 33 11.64 1.25 17.85
CA SER A 33 11.72 2.07 16.64
C SER A 33 12.44 1.35 15.51
N GLY A 34 13.53 0.65 15.81
CA GLY A 34 14.29 -0.16 14.85
C GLY A 34 13.46 -1.32 14.27
N VAL A 35 12.70 -2.02 15.12
CA VAL A 35 11.81 -3.11 14.68
C VAL A 35 10.70 -2.56 13.80
N THR A 36 10.07 -1.46 14.19
CA THR A 36 9.01 -0.82 13.38
C THR A 36 9.54 -0.36 12.03
N ALA A 37 10.71 0.27 12.00
CA ALA A 37 11.36 0.68 10.75
C ALA A 37 11.69 -0.51 9.83
N ALA A 38 12.18 -1.59 10.40
CA ALA A 38 12.47 -2.82 9.64
C ALA A 38 11.20 -3.45 9.07
N GLN A 39 10.12 -3.50 9.85
CA GLN A 39 8.82 -4.00 9.41
C GLN A 39 8.26 -3.13 8.27
N THR A 40 8.22 -1.82 8.45
CA THR A 40 7.75 -0.87 7.41
C THR A 40 8.56 -1.03 6.11
N SER A 41 9.88 -1.19 6.23
CA SER A 41 10.74 -1.39 5.06
C SER A 41 10.45 -2.72 4.34
N GLY A 42 10.26 -3.81 5.09
CA GLY A 42 9.91 -5.11 4.55
C GLY A 42 8.53 -5.11 3.86
N ASP A 43 7.52 -4.59 4.55
CA ASP A 43 6.15 -4.50 4.03
C ASP A 43 6.09 -3.62 2.76
N ASN A 44 6.81 -2.50 2.77
CA ASN A 44 6.88 -1.61 1.61
C ASN A 44 7.59 -2.28 0.42
N ALA A 45 8.69 -2.97 0.64
CA ALA A 45 9.39 -3.71 -0.41
C ALA A 45 8.50 -4.78 -1.03
N TRP A 46 7.76 -5.54 -0.21
CA TRP A 46 6.80 -6.54 -0.69
C TRP A 46 5.66 -5.91 -1.50
N MET A 47 5.12 -4.79 -1.04
CA MET A 47 4.05 -4.09 -1.75
C MET A 47 4.50 -3.51 -3.09
N LEU A 48 5.74 -3.01 -3.18
CA LEU A 48 6.31 -2.53 -4.45
C LEU A 48 6.51 -3.67 -5.46
N VAL A 49 7.01 -4.82 -5.01
CA VAL A 49 7.12 -6.02 -5.86
C VAL A 49 5.73 -6.49 -6.31
N SER A 50 4.76 -6.54 -5.41
CA SER A 50 3.38 -6.91 -5.72
C SER A 50 2.75 -5.95 -6.74
N THR A 51 2.98 -4.65 -6.59
CA THR A 51 2.54 -3.62 -7.53
C THR A 51 3.11 -3.85 -8.93
N ALA A 52 4.41 -4.15 -9.02
CA ALA A 52 5.07 -4.46 -10.30
C ALA A 52 4.50 -5.74 -10.94
N LEU A 53 4.21 -6.78 -10.14
CA LEU A 53 3.62 -8.02 -10.64
C LEU A 53 2.18 -7.81 -11.16
N VAL A 54 1.37 -6.98 -10.50
CA VAL A 54 0.01 -6.66 -10.99
C VAL A 54 0.09 -5.82 -12.28
N LEU A 55 1.06 -4.90 -12.38
CA LEU A 55 1.30 -4.17 -13.62
C LEU A 55 1.72 -5.12 -14.76
N LEU A 56 2.60 -6.09 -14.47
CA LEU A 56 2.99 -7.13 -15.42
C LEU A 56 1.78 -7.96 -15.87
N MET A 57 0.83 -8.23 -14.98
CA MET A 57 -0.39 -8.93 -15.32
C MET A 57 -1.25 -8.13 -16.32
N THR A 58 -1.34 -6.82 -16.17
CA THR A 58 -2.11 -5.95 -17.08
C THR A 58 -1.37 -5.66 -18.38
N GLY A 59 -0.13 -5.19 -18.32
CA GLY A 59 0.65 -4.81 -19.50
C GLY A 59 0.86 -5.99 -20.46
N PRO A 60 1.90 -6.78 -20.26
CA PRO A 60 2.17 -7.90 -21.15
C PRO A 60 1.16 -9.04 -20.99
N GLY A 61 0.69 -9.36 -19.78
CA GLY A 61 -0.17 -10.50 -19.54
C GLY A 61 -1.50 -10.38 -20.29
N LEU A 62 -2.27 -9.33 -20.00
CA LEU A 62 -3.59 -9.13 -20.59
C LEU A 62 -3.51 -8.82 -22.09
N ALA A 63 -2.56 -7.98 -22.48
CA ALA A 63 -2.36 -7.62 -23.89
C ALA A 63 -2.04 -8.84 -24.74
N LEU A 64 -1.14 -9.73 -24.28
CA LEU A 64 -0.80 -10.96 -25.02
C LEU A 64 -1.95 -11.98 -24.99
N PHE A 65 -2.67 -12.09 -23.87
CA PHE A 65 -3.80 -13.00 -23.75
C PHE A 65 -4.90 -12.63 -24.76
N TYR A 66 -5.38 -11.42 -24.77
CA TYR A 66 -6.40 -10.98 -25.72
C TYR A 66 -5.86 -10.88 -27.14
N GLY A 67 -4.61 -10.46 -27.33
CA GLY A 67 -3.95 -10.46 -28.62
C GLY A 67 -3.88 -11.87 -29.26
N GLY A 68 -3.75 -12.92 -28.41
CA GLY A 68 -3.78 -14.32 -28.86
C GLY A 68 -5.16 -14.83 -29.26
N LEU A 69 -6.24 -14.25 -28.73
CA LEU A 69 -7.62 -14.67 -28.99
C LEU A 69 -8.26 -14.02 -30.22
N VAL A 70 -7.72 -12.87 -30.66
CA VAL A 70 -8.27 -12.12 -31.79
C VAL A 70 -7.67 -12.58 -33.14
N ARG A 71 -8.33 -12.22 -34.24
CA ARG A 71 -7.82 -12.49 -35.60
C ARG A 71 -6.51 -11.75 -35.80
N LYS A 72 -5.55 -12.34 -36.54
CA LYS A 72 -4.22 -11.78 -36.82
C LYS A 72 -4.24 -10.30 -37.24
N LYS A 73 -5.20 -9.87 -38.05
CA LYS A 73 -5.35 -8.49 -38.50
C LYS A 73 -5.74 -7.50 -37.40
N ASN A 74 -6.27 -7.98 -36.26
CA ASN A 74 -6.78 -7.14 -35.17
C ASN A 74 -5.82 -7.11 -33.96
N ILE A 75 -4.74 -7.90 -33.96
CA ILE A 75 -3.83 -8.03 -32.82
C ILE A 75 -3.29 -6.67 -32.37
N LEU A 76 -2.81 -5.86 -33.31
CA LEU A 76 -2.23 -4.57 -32.99
C LEU A 76 -3.26 -3.60 -32.36
N GLY A 77 -4.49 -3.61 -32.88
CA GLY A 77 -5.58 -2.81 -32.30
C GLY A 77 -5.89 -3.22 -30.86
N THR A 78 -6.00 -4.52 -30.58
CA THR A 78 -6.27 -5.05 -29.24
C THR A 78 -5.12 -4.74 -28.27
N LEU A 79 -3.87 -4.89 -28.69
CA LEU A 79 -2.71 -4.49 -27.88
C LEU A 79 -2.74 -3.00 -27.56
N MET A 80 -3.00 -2.15 -28.54
CA MET A 80 -3.09 -0.69 -28.35
C MET A 80 -4.22 -0.29 -27.40
N GLN A 81 -5.37 -0.98 -27.43
CA GLN A 81 -6.45 -0.73 -26.48
C GLN A 81 -5.99 -0.95 -25.03
N SER A 82 -5.31 -2.06 -24.74
CA SER A 82 -4.77 -2.34 -23.41
C SER A 82 -3.79 -1.26 -22.95
N PHE A 83 -2.88 -0.81 -23.81
CA PHE A 83 -1.91 0.24 -23.47
C PHE A 83 -2.55 1.62 -23.28
N ILE A 84 -3.52 1.98 -24.13
CA ILE A 84 -4.26 3.25 -24.00
C ILE A 84 -5.07 3.24 -22.69
N MET A 85 -5.70 2.12 -22.33
CA MET A 85 -6.44 2.00 -21.08
C MET A 85 -5.54 2.13 -19.86
N MET A 86 -4.32 1.56 -19.89
CA MET A 86 -3.35 1.78 -18.82
C MET A 86 -3.03 3.26 -18.64
N ALA A 87 -2.73 3.97 -19.72
CA ALA A 87 -2.39 5.39 -19.66
C ALA A 87 -3.58 6.24 -19.17
N LEU A 88 -4.76 6.03 -19.74
CA LEU A 88 -5.97 6.79 -19.41
C LEU A 88 -6.40 6.55 -17.96
N ALA A 89 -6.46 5.28 -17.53
CA ALA A 89 -6.84 4.93 -16.18
C ALA A 89 -5.84 5.45 -15.14
N THR A 90 -4.54 5.45 -15.43
CA THR A 90 -3.51 6.05 -14.56
C THR A 90 -3.77 7.54 -14.35
N ILE A 91 -4.03 8.30 -15.42
CA ILE A 91 -4.29 9.75 -15.32
C ILE A 91 -5.59 10.00 -14.53
N LEU A 92 -6.67 9.30 -14.88
CA LEU A 92 -7.95 9.45 -14.19
C LEU A 92 -7.86 9.08 -12.71
N TRP A 93 -7.10 8.01 -12.38
CA TRP A 93 -6.87 7.61 -11.00
C TRP A 93 -6.12 8.66 -10.21
N ALA A 94 -5.03 9.20 -10.75
CA ALA A 94 -4.23 10.24 -10.11
C ALA A 94 -5.00 11.55 -9.92
N VAL A 95 -5.82 11.93 -10.90
CA VAL A 95 -6.56 13.21 -10.85
C VAL A 95 -7.74 13.13 -9.88
N VAL A 96 -8.59 12.13 -10.02
CA VAL A 96 -9.87 12.09 -9.30
C VAL A 96 -10.23 10.71 -8.75
N GLY A 97 -9.85 9.63 -9.42
CA GLY A 97 -10.30 8.27 -9.12
C GLY A 97 -9.91 7.81 -7.71
N TYR A 98 -8.68 8.05 -7.31
CA TYR A 98 -8.22 7.72 -5.96
C TYR A 98 -9.03 8.45 -4.88
N SER A 99 -9.32 9.73 -5.10
CA SER A 99 -10.12 10.53 -4.17
C SER A 99 -11.56 10.02 -4.03
N LEU A 100 -12.19 9.69 -5.15
CA LEU A 100 -13.55 9.14 -5.13
C LEU A 100 -13.65 7.74 -4.54
N ALA A 101 -12.58 6.93 -4.64
CA ALA A 101 -12.54 5.57 -4.11
C ALA A 101 -12.19 5.52 -2.62
N PHE A 102 -11.31 6.40 -2.14
CA PHE A 102 -10.73 6.36 -0.79
C PHE A 102 -10.96 7.63 0.03
N GLY A 103 -11.63 8.65 -0.49
CA GLY A 103 -12.03 9.83 0.27
C GLY A 103 -13.17 9.52 1.23
N GLU A 104 -13.25 10.27 2.34
CA GLU A 104 -14.40 10.23 3.24
C GLU A 104 -15.58 10.96 2.59
N GLY A 105 -16.61 10.24 2.20
CA GLY A 105 -17.75 10.81 1.51
C GLY A 105 -19.06 10.16 1.93
N SER A 106 -19.90 9.86 0.94
CA SER A 106 -21.13 9.11 1.14
C SER A 106 -20.89 7.59 1.09
N ALA A 107 -21.92 6.79 1.34
CA ALA A 107 -21.84 5.33 1.25
C ALA A 107 -21.43 4.79 -0.15
N PHE A 108 -21.53 5.60 -1.21
CA PHE A 108 -21.30 5.19 -2.60
C PHE A 108 -20.15 5.93 -3.27
N LEU A 109 -19.75 7.08 -2.78
CA LEU A 109 -18.76 7.94 -3.44
C LEU A 109 -17.97 8.71 -2.39
N GLY A 110 -16.62 8.67 -2.51
CA GLY A 110 -15.73 9.48 -1.70
C GLY A 110 -15.78 10.96 -2.04
N ASP A 111 -15.12 11.76 -1.22
CA ASP A 111 -14.97 13.21 -1.42
C ASP A 111 -13.75 13.52 -2.32
N LEU A 112 -13.42 14.81 -2.48
CA LEU A 112 -12.27 15.28 -3.25
C LEU A 112 -11.03 15.56 -2.38
N ARG A 113 -10.92 14.95 -1.19
CA ARG A 113 -9.79 15.13 -0.25
C ARG A 113 -8.44 14.88 -0.91
N TYR A 114 -8.35 13.82 -1.69
CA TYR A 114 -7.12 13.40 -2.37
C TYR A 114 -7.07 13.84 -3.85
N PHE A 115 -7.84 14.85 -4.23
CA PHE A 115 -7.81 15.39 -5.60
C PHE A 115 -6.37 15.73 -6.03
N MET A 116 -5.94 15.28 -7.20
CA MET A 116 -4.56 15.38 -7.70
C MET A 116 -3.53 14.77 -6.74
N LEU A 117 -3.91 13.71 -6.01
CA LEU A 117 -3.11 13.03 -4.98
C LEU A 117 -2.64 13.93 -3.83
N LYS A 118 -3.35 15.02 -3.58
CA LYS A 118 -3.05 15.93 -2.48
C LYS A 118 -3.11 15.19 -1.14
N GLY A 119 -2.05 15.29 -0.33
CA GLY A 119 -1.95 14.62 0.96
C GLY A 119 -1.59 13.13 0.91
N VAL A 120 -1.33 12.56 -0.28
CA VAL A 120 -0.81 11.20 -0.45
C VAL A 120 0.72 11.26 -0.41
N GLY A 121 1.30 10.99 0.74
CA GLY A 121 2.74 11.15 1.01
C GLY A 121 3.45 9.85 1.36
N GLY A 122 4.67 10.00 1.87
CA GLY A 122 5.52 8.91 2.34
C GLY A 122 5.14 8.33 3.69
N ASP A 123 4.32 9.03 4.46
CA ASP A 123 3.88 8.56 5.77
C ASP A 123 2.76 7.53 5.63
N PRO A 124 2.73 6.48 6.46
CA PRO A 124 1.64 5.53 6.49
C PRO A 124 0.31 6.18 6.86
N ASN A 125 -0.76 5.74 6.23
CA ASN A 125 -2.11 6.13 6.60
C ASN A 125 -2.78 5.01 7.40
N GLY A 126 -3.04 5.24 8.69
CA GLY A 126 -3.60 4.25 9.60
C GLY A 126 -4.98 3.72 9.20
N ASP A 127 -5.76 4.48 8.41
CA ASP A 127 -7.09 4.07 7.97
C ASP A 127 -7.03 3.02 6.85
N TYR A 128 -5.95 2.99 6.06
CA TYR A 128 -5.81 2.08 4.93
C TYR A 128 -4.70 1.05 5.13
N ALA A 129 -3.51 1.50 5.57
CA ALA A 129 -2.36 0.63 5.79
C ALA A 129 -1.35 1.28 6.74
N ALA A 130 -1.23 0.75 7.95
CA ALA A 130 -0.43 1.33 9.01
C ALA A 130 1.09 1.13 8.84
N THR A 131 1.52 0.15 8.03
CA THR A 131 2.93 -0.25 7.91
C THR A 131 3.58 0.12 6.58
N ILE A 132 2.82 0.62 5.61
CA ILE A 132 3.35 1.03 4.31
C ILE A 132 3.07 2.50 4.01
N PRO A 133 3.92 3.19 3.24
CA PRO A 133 3.65 4.56 2.79
C PRO A 133 2.31 4.67 2.06
N HIS A 134 1.57 5.74 2.31
CA HIS A 134 0.28 6.01 1.67
C HIS A 134 0.39 6.01 0.13
N GLN A 135 1.48 6.57 -0.40
CA GLN A 135 1.75 6.54 -1.85
C GLN A 135 1.95 5.12 -2.40
N THR A 136 2.55 4.20 -1.63
CA THR A 136 2.70 2.79 -2.05
C THR A 136 1.35 2.09 -2.07
N PHE A 137 0.50 2.32 -1.07
CA PHE A 137 -0.88 1.85 -1.06
C PHE A 137 -1.66 2.37 -2.27
N MET A 138 -1.59 3.68 -2.53
CA MET A 138 -2.24 4.31 -3.68
C MET A 138 -1.78 3.69 -5.01
N LEU A 139 -0.47 3.47 -5.19
CA LEU A 139 0.09 2.84 -6.40
C LEU A 139 -0.41 1.40 -6.57
N PHE A 140 -0.44 0.61 -5.50
CA PHE A 140 -0.95 -0.75 -5.56
C PHE A 140 -2.42 -0.79 -5.98
N GLN A 141 -3.26 0.05 -5.40
CA GLN A 141 -4.68 0.17 -5.77
C GLN A 141 -4.87 0.67 -7.21
N MET A 142 -3.99 1.55 -7.69
CA MET A 142 -4.00 2.02 -9.07
C MET A 142 -3.84 0.87 -10.07
N MET A 143 -3.05 -0.15 -9.77
CA MET A 143 -2.88 -1.30 -10.67
C MET A 143 -4.21 -2.03 -10.91
N PHE A 144 -5.06 -2.14 -9.89
CA PHE A 144 -6.40 -2.73 -10.04
C PHE A 144 -7.37 -1.79 -10.77
N ALA A 145 -7.26 -0.49 -10.55
CA ALA A 145 -8.03 0.50 -11.31
C ALA A 145 -7.67 0.49 -12.80
N ILE A 146 -6.45 0.12 -13.16
CA ILE A 146 -5.98 0.00 -14.54
C ILE A 146 -6.49 -1.29 -15.19
N ILE A 147 -6.38 -2.44 -14.50
CA ILE A 147 -6.72 -3.73 -15.10
C ILE A 147 -8.21 -3.88 -15.36
N THR A 148 -9.06 -3.33 -14.49
CA THR A 148 -10.50 -3.49 -14.56
C THR A 148 -11.12 -2.99 -15.88
N PRO A 149 -10.88 -1.74 -16.34
CA PRO A 149 -11.40 -1.29 -17.63
C PRO A 149 -10.75 -2.04 -18.80
N ALA A 150 -9.48 -2.44 -18.68
CA ALA A 150 -8.82 -3.22 -19.72
C ALA A 150 -9.41 -4.64 -19.89
N LEU A 151 -10.06 -5.18 -18.85
CA LEU A 151 -10.79 -6.47 -18.92
C LEU A 151 -12.18 -6.34 -19.58
N ILE A 152 -12.77 -5.14 -19.55
CA ILE A 152 -14.12 -4.88 -20.05
C ILE A 152 -14.12 -4.50 -21.53
N THR A 153 -13.04 -3.90 -22.01
CA THR A 153 -12.90 -3.44 -23.40
C THR A 153 -12.35 -4.52 -24.32
#